data_ae3767b4dfc4a09237fba329a757c764
#
_entry.id   ae3767b4dfc4a09237fba329a757c764
#
_cell.length_a   1.000
_cell.length_b   1.000
_cell.length_c   1.000
_cell.angle_alpha   90.00
_cell.angle_beta   90.00
_cell.angle_gamma   90.00
#
_symmetry.space_group_name_H-M   'P 1'
#
loop_
_entity.id
_entity.type
_entity.pdbx_description
1 polymer ?
#
loop_
_entity_poly.entity_id
_entity_poly.type
_entity_poly.pdbx_seq_one_letter_code
_entity_poly.pdbx_strand_id
1 'polypeptide(L)'
;MNRKEEIVKIYNIIRLVGFIGVWLFLLQSCKDEEQLNSKFEIEGTALQQSLDGNASTVVVQVKTTLPMSDWQVESDADWLKVYKEADPEKGQVIVMKAESNNTRDNRTATISVTSAIHDYTITVLQFSTFEVPEDIQVKVIGGKDSEHQNGRGIECSFDGKFTPEADGYHSLFGKSANFPVSLEYYFEPDTEIDYVIYHTRAGNGNFGRVEVYTATDIGHTDWVKYGEYDFRGQDMASRVLFDETKRVSGIKFMVYSGYNNFVSCDEMEFFRYNKESSVNDQLLKVFTDLSCTALNEGVTEDVINELPGYFARLALALYNDTYDTHEKEFRIRKYAPYSDVVEWADKLMTKKYGNLDNPTGISVEKDEEIIVLVGDTYGQQLSLQVIGETYTNDEEDRGWIVNSSGSIYFLSPGINKLTMKESGQLFVMYTAMLNDDRAKPVNIHIPSGSGKVTGFFDLKDHKTDQKYAQLLAAANHKYFCVRGNKIMFYFHTEKLRSFVPDRILSAINLWDDIVGWEQELMGIEDVWPSQMNNHIFAISPEYGYMWASDYRVAFVYT
;
A
#
# COMPACT_ATOMS: atom_id res chain seq x y z
N MET A 1 -50.85 -70.90 47.31
CA MET A 1 -49.80 -70.07 46.82
C MET A 1 -49.83 -68.76 47.62
N ASN A 2 -48.77 -68.40 48.26
CA ASN A 2 -48.77 -67.56 49.45
C ASN A 2 -48.75 -66.03 49.08
N ARG A 3 -49.72 -65.30 49.58
CA ARG A 3 -49.92 -63.87 49.38
C ARG A 3 -48.69 -63.05 49.70
N LYS A 4 -47.73 -63.59 50.46
CA LYS A 4 -46.45 -62.99 50.76
C LYS A 4 -45.44 -63.04 49.60
N GLU A 5 -45.47 -64.03 48.75
CA GLU A 5 -44.57 -64.15 47.58
C GLU A 5 -44.99 -63.24 46.44
N GLU A 6 -46.30 -62.94 46.28
CA GLU A 6 -46.75 -61.94 45.31
C GLU A 6 -46.35 -60.53 45.73
N ILE A 7 -46.44 -60.18 47.02
CA ILE A 7 -46.02 -58.83 47.51
C ILE A 7 -44.51 -58.61 47.34
N VAL A 8 -43.70 -59.65 47.56
CA VAL A 8 -42.23 -59.58 47.37
C VAL A 8 -41.87 -59.44 45.89
N LYS A 9 -42.63 -60.13 44.99
CA LYS A 9 -42.43 -59.94 43.53
C LYS A 9 -42.83 -58.56 43.06
N ILE A 10 -43.95 -58.03 43.55
CA ILE A 10 -44.40 -56.67 43.22
C ILE A 10 -43.38 -55.60 43.75
N TYR A 11 -42.87 -55.81 44.97
CA TYR A 11 -41.87 -54.89 45.55
C TYR A 11 -40.53 -54.90 44.80
N ASN A 12 -40.09 -56.08 44.32
CA ASN A 12 -38.86 -56.18 43.50
C ASN A 12 -39.06 -55.61 42.09
N ILE A 13 -40.28 -55.73 41.48
CA ILE A 13 -40.59 -55.11 40.20
C ILE A 13 -40.65 -53.58 40.33
N ILE A 14 -41.26 -53.06 41.39
CA ILE A 14 -41.31 -51.60 41.65
C ILE A 14 -39.88 -51.03 41.92
N ARG A 15 -39.05 -51.82 42.63
CA ARG A 15 -37.63 -51.44 42.86
C ARG A 15 -36.81 -51.44 41.56
N LEU A 16 -37.05 -52.43 40.68
CA LEU A 16 -36.37 -52.54 39.39
C LEU A 16 -36.80 -51.41 38.42
N VAL A 17 -38.09 -51.10 38.37
CA VAL A 17 -38.63 -50.00 37.55
C VAL A 17 -38.20 -48.64 38.10
N GLY A 18 -38.13 -48.43 39.42
CA GLY A 18 -37.61 -47.24 40.07
C GLY A 18 -36.11 -47.04 39.80
N PHE A 19 -35.31 -48.11 39.81
CA PHE A 19 -33.86 -48.04 39.51
C PHE A 19 -33.61 -47.77 38.04
N ILE A 20 -34.39 -48.32 37.11
CA ILE A 20 -34.29 -48.06 35.68
C ILE A 20 -34.75 -46.63 35.38
N GLY A 21 -35.82 -46.13 36.03
CA GLY A 21 -36.28 -44.75 35.89
C GLY A 21 -35.24 -43.70 36.38
N VAL A 22 -34.60 -43.97 37.52
CA VAL A 22 -33.52 -43.09 38.06
C VAL A 22 -32.27 -43.13 37.17
N TRP A 23 -31.91 -44.30 36.60
CA TRP A 23 -30.79 -44.41 35.67
C TRP A 23 -31.07 -43.70 34.34
N LEU A 24 -32.29 -43.77 33.81
CA LEU A 24 -32.68 -43.02 32.61
C LEU A 24 -32.72 -41.52 32.87
N PHE A 25 -33.13 -41.06 34.07
CA PHE A 25 -33.09 -39.65 34.44
C PHE A 25 -31.64 -39.12 34.67
N LEU A 26 -30.75 -39.97 35.22
CA LEU A 26 -29.33 -39.59 35.38
C LEU A 26 -28.58 -39.57 34.05
N LEU A 27 -28.96 -40.41 33.07
CA LEU A 27 -28.38 -40.36 31.73
C LEU A 27 -28.90 -39.17 30.91
N GLN A 28 -30.10 -38.66 31.19
CA GLN A 28 -30.61 -37.45 30.57
C GLN A 28 -30.03 -36.18 31.19
N SER A 29 -29.84 -36.16 32.52
CA SER A 29 -29.20 -35.06 33.24
C SER A 29 -27.72 -34.86 32.86
N CYS A 30 -26.97 -35.95 32.57
CA CYS A 30 -25.59 -35.82 32.07
C CYS A 30 -25.52 -35.28 30.64
N LYS A 31 -26.55 -35.46 29.81
CA LYS A 31 -26.58 -34.84 28.47
C LYS A 31 -26.86 -33.35 28.52
N ASP A 32 -27.69 -32.90 29.44
CA ASP A 32 -28.06 -31.50 29.61
C ASP A 32 -26.92 -30.66 30.24
N GLU A 33 -26.07 -31.25 31.12
CA GLU A 33 -24.91 -30.56 31.69
C GLU A 33 -23.74 -30.42 30.71
N GLU A 34 -23.53 -31.37 29.80
CA GLU A 34 -22.53 -31.21 28.71
C GLU A 34 -22.98 -30.17 27.68
N GLN A 35 -24.26 -29.98 27.43
CA GLN A 35 -24.76 -28.94 26.55
C GLN A 35 -24.66 -27.54 27.16
N LEU A 36 -24.75 -27.40 28.49
CA LEU A 36 -24.64 -26.07 29.16
C LEU A 36 -23.23 -25.43 29.13
N ASN A 37 -22.20 -26.22 28.88
CA ASN A 37 -20.81 -25.76 28.78
C ASN A 37 -20.24 -25.75 27.35
N SER A 38 -21.06 -26.16 26.37
CA SER A 38 -20.61 -26.21 25.00
C SER A 38 -20.71 -24.84 24.33
N LYS A 39 -19.61 -24.38 23.74
CA LYS A 39 -19.48 -23.10 23.08
C LYS A 39 -19.33 -23.29 21.57
N PHE A 40 -20.07 -22.52 20.79
CA PHE A 40 -19.94 -22.47 19.34
C PHE A 40 -20.25 -21.04 18.87
N GLU A 41 -19.20 -20.28 18.51
CA GLU A 41 -19.31 -18.86 18.18
C GLU A 41 -18.48 -18.51 16.95
N ILE A 42 -19.07 -17.73 16.07
CA ILE A 42 -18.40 -17.02 14.98
C ILE A 42 -18.62 -15.54 15.23
N GLU A 43 -17.57 -14.74 15.12
CA GLU A 43 -17.64 -13.30 15.34
C GLU A 43 -18.56 -12.64 14.30
N GLY A 44 -19.42 -11.72 14.74
CA GLY A 44 -20.43 -11.10 13.87
C GLY A 44 -19.84 -10.40 12.64
N THR A 45 -18.65 -9.81 12.78
CA THR A 45 -17.91 -9.20 11.66
C THR A 45 -17.46 -10.22 10.61
N ALA A 46 -17.31 -11.49 10.98
CA ALA A 46 -16.94 -12.58 10.08
C ALA A 46 -18.12 -13.17 9.31
N LEU A 47 -19.35 -12.81 9.65
CA LEU A 47 -20.58 -13.34 8.98
C LEU A 47 -20.85 -12.68 7.63
N GLN A 48 -20.16 -11.60 7.31
CA GLN A 48 -20.20 -10.95 6.00
C GLN A 48 -18.80 -10.83 5.46
N GLN A 49 -18.53 -11.44 4.32
CA GLN A 49 -17.24 -11.44 3.67
C GLN A 49 -17.35 -10.78 2.30
N SER A 50 -16.38 -9.92 1.99
CA SER A 50 -16.25 -9.31 0.67
C SER A 50 -14.92 -9.73 0.09
N LEU A 51 -14.95 -10.34 -1.10
CA LEU A 51 -13.78 -10.84 -1.80
C LEU A 51 -13.55 -10.05 -3.09
N ASP A 52 -12.29 -9.88 -3.45
CA ASP A 52 -11.93 -9.34 -4.75
C ASP A 52 -12.33 -10.29 -5.87
N GLY A 53 -12.29 -9.80 -7.11
CA GLY A 53 -12.58 -10.61 -8.29
C GLY A 53 -11.56 -11.73 -8.53
N ASN A 54 -10.36 -11.62 -7.99
CA ASN A 54 -9.31 -12.64 -8.13
C ASN A 54 -9.56 -13.86 -7.24
N ALA A 55 -8.93 -14.98 -7.58
CA ALA A 55 -8.93 -16.16 -6.72
C ALA A 55 -8.31 -15.81 -5.36
N SER A 56 -8.99 -16.17 -4.28
CA SER A 56 -8.57 -15.79 -2.94
C SER A 56 -8.89 -16.87 -1.91
N THR A 57 -8.19 -16.82 -0.77
CA THR A 57 -8.45 -17.69 0.37
C THR A 57 -8.68 -16.85 1.61
N VAL A 58 -9.81 -17.07 2.26
CA VAL A 58 -10.17 -16.41 3.53
C VAL A 58 -10.35 -17.45 4.62
N VAL A 59 -9.91 -17.11 5.84
CA VAL A 59 -9.98 -18.00 7.00
C VAL A 59 -10.82 -17.31 8.09
N VAL A 60 -11.91 -17.97 8.49
CA VAL A 60 -12.78 -17.52 9.58
C VAL A 60 -12.59 -18.41 10.80
N GLN A 61 -12.28 -17.79 11.94
CA GLN A 61 -12.13 -18.51 13.20
C GLN A 61 -13.48 -18.95 13.77
N VAL A 62 -13.55 -20.20 14.25
CA VAL A 62 -14.68 -20.75 15.00
C VAL A 62 -14.25 -20.97 16.45
N LYS A 63 -14.76 -20.16 17.36
CA LYS A 63 -14.52 -20.30 18.80
C LYS A 63 -15.44 -21.37 19.37
N THR A 64 -14.96 -22.61 19.47
CA THR A 64 -15.80 -23.75 19.86
C THR A 64 -15.09 -24.74 20.79
N THR A 65 -15.90 -25.39 21.62
CA THR A 65 -15.50 -26.57 22.42
C THR A 65 -15.91 -27.87 21.75
N LEU A 66 -16.67 -27.80 20.65
CA LEU A 66 -17.12 -29.00 19.92
C LEU A 66 -15.95 -29.62 19.14
N PRO A 67 -15.87 -30.95 19.07
CA PRO A 67 -15.02 -31.63 18.11
C PRO A 67 -15.38 -31.22 16.67
N MET A 68 -14.36 -31.21 15.78
CA MET A 68 -14.57 -30.85 14.38
C MET A 68 -15.56 -31.73 13.62
N SER A 69 -15.83 -32.96 14.11
CA SER A 69 -16.84 -33.87 13.58
C SER A 69 -18.29 -33.42 13.85
N ASP A 70 -18.51 -32.59 14.87
CA ASP A 70 -19.83 -32.33 15.44
C ASP A 70 -20.48 -31.04 14.88
N TRP A 71 -19.89 -30.46 13.87
CA TRP A 71 -20.46 -29.37 13.12
C TRP A 71 -20.13 -29.50 11.63
N GLN A 72 -20.87 -28.84 10.77
CA GLN A 72 -20.74 -28.92 9.31
C GLN A 72 -20.63 -27.51 8.70
N VAL A 73 -20.02 -27.46 7.53
CA VAL A 73 -19.94 -26.25 6.71
C VAL A 73 -20.14 -26.58 5.25
N GLU A 74 -21.04 -25.86 4.59
CA GLU A 74 -21.39 -26.09 3.19
C GLU A 74 -21.59 -24.72 2.49
N SER A 75 -21.19 -24.62 1.24
CA SER A 75 -21.45 -23.47 0.36
C SER A 75 -22.53 -23.83 -0.64
N ASP A 76 -23.41 -22.87 -0.94
CA ASP A 76 -24.42 -22.97 -1.99
C ASP A 76 -23.88 -22.69 -3.40
N ALA A 77 -22.58 -22.38 -3.53
CA ALA A 77 -21.97 -21.96 -4.79
C ALA A 77 -20.73 -22.80 -5.14
N ASP A 78 -20.68 -23.30 -6.37
CA ASP A 78 -19.56 -24.12 -6.89
C ASP A 78 -18.22 -23.40 -6.93
N TRP A 79 -18.24 -22.08 -7.11
CA TRP A 79 -17.06 -21.24 -7.19
C TRP A 79 -16.39 -20.96 -5.82
N LEU A 80 -17.07 -21.29 -4.71
CA LEU A 80 -16.60 -21.07 -3.35
C LEU A 80 -16.49 -22.40 -2.61
N LYS A 81 -15.28 -22.94 -2.54
CA LYS A 81 -15.00 -24.18 -1.81
C LYS A 81 -14.76 -23.87 -0.34
N VAL A 82 -15.49 -24.58 0.53
CA VAL A 82 -15.37 -24.40 1.98
C VAL A 82 -15.04 -25.72 2.66
N TYR A 83 -14.16 -25.64 3.67
CA TYR A 83 -13.81 -26.80 4.49
C TYR A 83 -13.32 -26.36 5.87
N LYS A 84 -13.31 -27.32 6.80
CA LYS A 84 -12.84 -27.12 8.18
C LYS A 84 -11.37 -27.49 8.28
N GLU A 85 -10.61 -26.71 9.04
CA GLU A 85 -9.18 -26.97 9.30
C GLU A 85 -8.83 -26.64 10.76
N ALA A 86 -7.78 -27.29 11.29
CA ALA A 86 -7.20 -26.95 12.58
C ALA A 86 -5.99 -26.02 12.35
N ASP A 87 -6.12 -24.77 12.75
CA ASP A 87 -5.05 -23.77 12.70
C ASP A 87 -4.29 -23.78 14.03
N PRO A 88 -2.94 -23.84 14.03
CA PRO A 88 -2.15 -23.88 15.24
C PRO A 88 -2.33 -22.68 16.20
N GLU A 89 -2.67 -21.51 15.65
CA GLU A 89 -2.81 -20.26 16.41
C GLU A 89 -4.29 -19.92 16.68
N LYS A 90 -5.17 -20.20 15.72
CA LYS A 90 -6.58 -19.81 15.75
C LYS A 90 -7.52 -20.92 16.22
N GLY A 91 -7.01 -22.14 16.37
CA GLY A 91 -7.83 -23.31 16.71
C GLY A 91 -8.62 -23.85 15.51
N GLN A 92 -9.92 -24.05 15.66
CA GLN A 92 -10.76 -24.51 14.54
C GLN A 92 -11.13 -23.33 13.63
N VAL A 93 -11.00 -23.53 12.32
CA VAL A 93 -11.28 -22.50 11.32
C VAL A 93 -12.10 -23.04 10.15
N ILE A 94 -12.83 -22.14 9.51
CA ILE A 94 -13.43 -22.36 8.20
C ILE A 94 -12.50 -21.73 7.17
N VAL A 95 -12.01 -22.54 6.23
CA VAL A 95 -11.22 -22.06 5.08
C VAL A 95 -12.17 -21.93 3.90
N MET A 96 -12.22 -20.75 3.31
CA MET A 96 -13.00 -20.42 2.13
C MET A 96 -12.06 -20.15 0.97
N LYS A 97 -12.12 -20.94 -0.10
CA LYS A 97 -11.35 -20.74 -1.32
C LYS A 97 -12.28 -20.33 -2.45
N ALA A 98 -12.14 -19.10 -2.91
CA ALA A 98 -12.90 -18.57 -4.02
C ALA A 98 -12.09 -18.70 -5.33
N GLU A 99 -12.76 -19.08 -6.40
CA GLU A 99 -12.24 -19.01 -7.77
C GLU A 99 -12.37 -17.57 -8.29
N SER A 100 -11.55 -17.17 -9.28
CA SER A 100 -11.67 -15.85 -9.90
C SER A 100 -13.05 -15.61 -10.51
N ASN A 101 -13.61 -14.43 -10.28
CA ASN A 101 -14.85 -14.00 -10.92
C ASN A 101 -14.55 -13.22 -12.20
N ASN A 102 -14.35 -13.92 -13.29
CA ASN A 102 -14.07 -13.34 -14.61
C ASN A 102 -15.35 -12.88 -15.34
N THR A 103 -16.48 -12.79 -14.64
CA THR A 103 -17.73 -12.26 -15.20
C THR A 103 -17.79 -10.74 -14.99
N ARG A 104 -18.73 -10.07 -15.67
CA ARG A 104 -18.96 -8.64 -15.49
C ARG A 104 -19.76 -8.33 -14.22
N ASP A 105 -20.41 -9.33 -13.64
CA ASP A 105 -21.32 -9.16 -12.51
C ASP A 105 -20.69 -9.66 -11.21
N ASN A 106 -20.99 -8.97 -10.12
CA ASN A 106 -20.69 -9.47 -8.79
C ASN A 106 -21.50 -10.76 -8.55
N ARG A 107 -20.94 -11.66 -7.76
CA ARG A 107 -21.63 -12.89 -7.37
C ARG A 107 -21.65 -13.06 -5.86
N THR A 108 -22.70 -13.69 -5.36
CA THR A 108 -22.88 -13.96 -3.94
C THR A 108 -22.94 -15.45 -3.69
N ALA A 109 -22.48 -15.86 -2.50
CA ALA A 109 -22.63 -17.20 -1.99
C ALA A 109 -23.04 -17.15 -0.53
N THR A 110 -23.75 -18.19 -0.12
CA THR A 110 -24.15 -18.39 1.27
C THR A 110 -23.46 -19.63 1.81
N ILE A 111 -22.78 -19.48 2.93
CA ILE A 111 -22.16 -20.59 3.65
C ILE A 111 -23.03 -20.90 4.85
N SER A 112 -23.56 -22.12 4.90
CA SER A 112 -24.27 -22.64 6.06
C SER A 112 -23.30 -23.34 6.99
N VAL A 113 -23.25 -22.90 8.25
CA VAL A 113 -22.45 -23.50 9.31
C VAL A 113 -23.44 -24.04 10.35
N THR A 114 -23.52 -25.37 10.50
CA THR A 114 -24.52 -26.03 11.34
C THR A 114 -23.88 -26.80 12.47
N SER A 115 -24.42 -26.66 13.66
CA SER A 115 -24.02 -27.43 14.84
C SER A 115 -25.22 -27.77 15.72
N ALA A 116 -25.02 -28.65 16.71
CA ALA A 116 -26.06 -28.95 17.71
C ALA A 116 -26.35 -27.76 18.65
N ILE A 117 -25.53 -26.71 18.66
CA ILE A 117 -25.63 -25.57 19.58
C ILE A 117 -26.26 -24.36 18.90
N HIS A 118 -25.69 -23.97 17.76
CA HIS A 118 -26.09 -22.77 17.04
C HIS A 118 -25.70 -22.87 15.56
N ASP A 119 -26.56 -22.40 14.70
CA ASP A 119 -26.33 -22.31 13.27
C ASP A 119 -25.96 -20.89 12.87
N TYR A 120 -24.99 -20.75 11.97
CA TYR A 120 -24.59 -19.49 11.40
C TYR A 120 -24.73 -19.50 9.89
N THR A 121 -24.99 -18.33 9.35
CA THR A 121 -24.94 -18.07 7.91
C THR A 121 -23.87 -17.04 7.63
N ILE A 122 -22.90 -17.38 6.78
CA ILE A 122 -21.88 -16.44 6.31
C ILE A 122 -22.24 -16.07 4.87
N THR A 123 -22.45 -14.79 4.63
CA THR A 123 -22.69 -14.26 3.28
C THR A 123 -21.37 -13.83 2.67
N VAL A 124 -21.06 -14.31 1.48
CA VAL A 124 -19.85 -13.97 0.74
C VAL A 124 -20.24 -13.26 -0.54
N LEU A 125 -19.78 -12.02 -0.70
CA LEU A 125 -19.89 -11.25 -1.93
C LEU A 125 -18.53 -11.26 -2.63
N GLN A 126 -18.46 -11.77 -3.85
CA GLN A 126 -17.25 -11.65 -4.66
C GLN A 126 -17.49 -10.68 -5.82
N PHE A 127 -16.58 -9.72 -5.95
CA PHE A 127 -16.65 -8.72 -7.02
C PHE A 127 -16.24 -9.34 -8.35
N SER A 128 -16.67 -8.67 -9.43
CA SER A 128 -16.14 -8.97 -10.76
C SER A 128 -14.69 -8.48 -10.86
N THR A 129 -13.88 -9.14 -11.65
CA THR A 129 -12.59 -8.58 -12.10
C THR A 129 -12.87 -7.42 -13.06
N PHE A 130 -11.99 -6.43 -13.04
CA PHE A 130 -11.94 -5.43 -14.11
C PHE A 130 -10.51 -5.38 -14.63
N GLU A 131 -10.37 -5.19 -15.93
CA GLU A 131 -9.07 -5.01 -16.55
C GLU A 131 -8.72 -3.53 -16.46
N VAL A 132 -7.56 -3.22 -15.89
CA VAL A 132 -6.91 -1.92 -16.03
C VAL A 132 -5.99 -2.07 -17.23
N PRO A 133 -6.24 -1.35 -18.33
CA PRO A 133 -5.32 -1.39 -19.46
C PRO A 133 -3.95 -0.87 -18.97
N GLU A 134 -2.93 -1.70 -19.07
CA GLU A 134 -1.56 -1.27 -18.84
C GLU A 134 -1.13 -0.24 -19.88
N ASP A 135 -0.27 0.70 -19.48
CA ASP A 135 0.35 1.61 -20.42
C ASP A 135 1.20 0.82 -21.42
N ILE A 136 1.25 1.34 -22.64
CA ILE A 136 1.90 0.66 -23.73
C ILE A 136 3.38 1.00 -23.73
N GLN A 137 4.22 0.00 -23.46
CA GLN A 137 5.66 0.17 -23.57
C GLN A 137 6.05 0.37 -25.05
N VAL A 138 6.80 1.44 -25.30
CA VAL A 138 7.27 1.82 -26.64
C VAL A 138 8.65 1.21 -26.87
N LYS A 139 8.78 0.46 -27.97
CA LYS A 139 10.03 -0.21 -28.31
C LYS A 139 11.05 0.77 -28.86
N VAL A 140 12.25 0.80 -28.26
CA VAL A 140 13.44 1.43 -28.82
C VAL A 140 13.97 0.59 -29.98
N ILE A 141 14.23 1.19 -31.14
CA ILE A 141 14.73 0.52 -32.34
C ILE A 141 16.24 0.68 -32.56
N GLY A 142 16.87 1.56 -31.80
CA GLY A 142 18.30 1.83 -31.85
C GLY A 142 18.69 2.98 -30.93
N GLY A 143 19.98 3.24 -30.84
CA GLY A 143 20.48 4.31 -30.01
C GLY A 143 21.92 4.67 -30.30
N LYS A 144 22.40 5.75 -29.68
CA LYS A 144 23.78 6.22 -29.76
C LYS A 144 24.18 6.89 -28.45
N ASP A 145 25.37 6.59 -27.99
CA ASP A 145 25.99 7.30 -26.86
C ASP A 145 27.26 8.04 -27.29
N SER A 146 27.72 8.97 -26.48
CA SER A 146 28.96 9.71 -26.72
C SER A 146 30.21 9.00 -26.20
N GLU A 147 30.06 8.13 -25.20
CA GLU A 147 31.11 7.29 -24.65
C GLU A 147 30.53 6.13 -23.86
N HIS A 148 31.19 4.99 -23.87
CA HIS A 148 30.84 3.86 -23.01
C HIS A 148 32.05 2.97 -22.67
N GLN A 149 31.95 2.20 -21.62
CA GLN A 149 32.83 1.09 -21.30
C GLN A 149 32.61 -0.05 -22.30
N ASN A 150 33.71 -0.67 -22.75
CA ASN A 150 33.62 -1.78 -23.70
C ASN A 150 32.62 -2.86 -23.23
N GLY A 151 31.65 -3.18 -24.10
CA GLY A 151 30.58 -4.12 -23.84
C GLY A 151 29.44 -3.57 -22.96
N ARG A 152 29.38 -2.24 -22.75
CA ARG A 152 28.33 -1.54 -21.98
C ARG A 152 27.85 -0.28 -22.69
N GLY A 153 27.61 -0.42 -24.00
CA GLY A 153 27.05 0.66 -24.81
C GLY A 153 25.58 0.91 -24.51
N ILE A 154 25.00 1.88 -25.19
CA ILE A 154 23.63 2.30 -24.96
C ILE A 154 22.62 1.17 -25.14
N GLU A 155 22.92 0.19 -26.01
CA GLU A 155 22.08 -0.99 -26.25
C GLU A 155 21.79 -1.80 -24.97
N CYS A 156 22.68 -1.73 -23.96
CA CYS A 156 22.48 -2.37 -22.67
C CYS A 156 21.49 -1.64 -21.78
N SER A 157 20.98 -0.45 -22.17
CA SER A 157 19.99 0.31 -21.41
C SER A 157 18.58 0.24 -22.01
N PHE A 158 18.36 -0.63 -22.97
CA PHE A 158 17.03 -0.92 -23.55
C PHE A 158 16.92 -2.37 -24.05
N ASP A 159 17.63 -3.29 -23.41
CA ASP A 159 17.62 -4.72 -23.76
C ASP A 159 16.56 -5.53 -23.00
N GLY A 160 15.79 -4.86 -22.13
CA GLY A 160 14.74 -5.45 -21.32
C GLY A 160 15.24 -6.24 -20.11
N LYS A 161 16.50 -6.05 -19.70
CA LYS A 161 17.11 -6.76 -18.58
C LYS A 161 17.54 -5.81 -17.49
N PHE A 162 17.31 -6.21 -16.27
CA PHE A 162 17.67 -5.46 -15.07
C PHE A 162 18.78 -6.17 -14.29
N THR A 163 19.57 -5.42 -13.55
CA THR A 163 20.52 -5.99 -12.59
C THR A 163 19.80 -6.91 -11.60
N PRO A 164 20.26 -8.17 -11.33
CA PRO A 164 21.58 -8.71 -11.68
C PRO A 164 21.66 -9.48 -13.02
N GLU A 165 20.59 -9.55 -13.84
CA GLU A 165 20.58 -10.32 -15.08
C GLU A 165 21.48 -9.75 -16.17
N ALA A 166 21.61 -8.42 -16.19
CA ALA A 166 22.52 -7.69 -17.06
C ALA A 166 23.12 -6.49 -16.32
N ASP A 167 24.19 -5.95 -16.85
CA ASP A 167 24.97 -4.88 -16.20
C ASP A 167 24.70 -3.48 -16.77
N GLY A 168 23.67 -3.24 -17.54
CA GLY A 168 23.25 -1.95 -18.08
C GLY A 168 24.33 -1.14 -18.79
N TYR A 169 24.00 0.08 -19.21
CA TYR A 169 24.94 1.07 -19.76
C TYR A 169 25.85 1.64 -18.68
N HIS A 170 27.13 1.89 -19.03
CA HIS A 170 28.06 2.59 -18.16
C HIS A 170 29.12 3.38 -18.97
N SER A 171 29.38 4.64 -18.58
CA SER A 171 30.49 5.44 -19.11
C SER A 171 31.85 4.78 -18.83
N LEU A 172 32.94 5.33 -19.37
CA LEU A 172 34.27 4.74 -19.24
C LEU A 172 34.68 4.52 -17.78
N PHE A 173 35.19 3.33 -17.46
CA PHE A 173 35.79 3.02 -16.16
C PHE A 173 37.21 3.59 -16.03
N GLY A 174 37.65 3.84 -14.79
CA GLY A 174 39.01 4.28 -14.48
C GLY A 174 39.29 5.77 -14.67
N LYS A 175 38.32 6.51 -15.16
CA LYS A 175 38.37 7.99 -15.22
C LYS A 175 36.94 8.55 -15.13
N SER A 176 36.82 9.81 -14.72
CA SER A 176 35.55 10.54 -14.77
C SER A 176 35.00 10.57 -16.18
N ALA A 177 33.69 10.55 -16.32
CA ALA A 177 32.98 10.71 -17.59
C ALA A 177 33.34 12.10 -18.22
N ASN A 178 33.33 12.14 -19.55
CA ASN A 178 33.55 13.40 -20.29
C ASN A 178 32.20 14.14 -20.40
N PHE A 179 31.80 14.77 -19.32
CA PHE A 179 30.53 15.52 -19.28
C PHE A 179 30.47 16.69 -20.28
N PRO A 180 29.29 16.95 -20.93
CA PRO A 180 28.08 16.15 -20.83
C PRO A 180 28.16 14.84 -21.64
N VAL A 181 27.64 13.75 -21.08
CA VAL A 181 27.46 12.48 -21.79
C VAL A 181 26.09 12.48 -22.44
N SER A 182 26.03 12.13 -23.74
CA SER A 182 24.75 12.01 -24.45
C SER A 182 24.33 10.55 -24.58
N LEU A 183 23.05 10.29 -24.35
CA LEU A 183 22.36 9.02 -24.60
C LEU A 183 21.17 9.30 -25.51
N GLU A 184 21.17 8.76 -26.72
CA GLU A 184 20.14 8.99 -27.74
C GLU A 184 19.38 7.68 -27.99
N TYR A 185 18.08 7.71 -27.87
CA TYR A 185 17.16 6.57 -28.10
C TYR A 185 16.30 6.87 -29.34
N TYR A 186 16.22 5.91 -30.26
CA TYR A 186 15.57 6.08 -31.56
C TYR A 186 14.31 5.23 -31.66
N PHE A 187 13.30 5.79 -32.31
CA PHE A 187 11.97 5.19 -32.48
C PHE A 187 11.56 5.22 -33.96
N GLU A 188 10.53 4.44 -34.29
CA GLU A 188 9.85 4.61 -35.56
C GLU A 188 9.32 6.04 -35.70
N PRO A 189 9.27 6.61 -36.92
CA PRO A 189 8.77 7.97 -37.12
C PRO A 189 7.39 8.18 -36.54
N ASP A 190 7.14 9.36 -35.96
CA ASP A 190 5.84 9.75 -35.41
C ASP A 190 5.37 8.90 -34.20
N THR A 191 6.30 8.30 -33.48
CA THR A 191 5.99 7.50 -32.30
C THR A 191 5.49 8.38 -31.16
N GLU A 192 4.36 7.99 -30.58
CA GLU A 192 3.76 8.67 -29.41
C GLU A 192 4.41 8.19 -28.11
N ILE A 193 4.87 9.17 -27.28
CA ILE A 193 5.44 8.91 -25.95
C ILE A 193 4.85 9.92 -24.98
N ASP A 194 4.36 9.43 -23.84
CA ASP A 194 3.80 10.24 -22.76
C ASP A 194 4.76 10.39 -21.58
N TYR A 195 5.61 9.37 -21.31
CA TYR A 195 6.62 9.45 -20.27
C TYR A 195 7.76 8.45 -20.48
N VAL A 196 8.86 8.69 -19.73
CA VAL A 196 10.04 7.84 -19.73
C VAL A 196 10.37 7.47 -18.29
N ILE A 197 10.80 6.23 -18.04
CA ILE A 197 11.35 5.79 -16.77
C ILE A 197 12.82 5.47 -16.94
N TYR A 198 13.66 6.18 -16.19
CA TYR A 198 15.08 5.90 -16.02
C TYR A 198 15.27 5.00 -14.81
N HIS A 199 15.86 3.84 -15.00
CA HIS A 199 16.25 2.90 -13.94
C HIS A 199 17.73 3.00 -13.65
N THR A 200 18.07 3.13 -12.38
CA THR A 200 19.45 3.20 -11.91
C THR A 200 20.07 1.82 -11.86
N ARG A 201 21.36 1.77 -12.06
CA ARG A 201 22.15 0.53 -12.01
C ARG A 201 22.68 0.18 -10.61
N ALA A 202 22.27 0.76 -9.57
CA ALA A 202 22.85 0.66 -8.23
C ALA A 202 24.37 0.95 -8.19
N GLY A 203 24.79 2.05 -7.62
CA GLY A 203 26.18 2.43 -7.48
C GLY A 203 26.63 3.61 -8.34
N ASN A 204 27.82 3.52 -8.93
CA ASN A 204 28.40 4.65 -9.67
C ASN A 204 27.60 4.97 -10.93
N GLY A 205 27.40 6.25 -11.17
CA GLY A 205 26.90 6.77 -12.44
C GLY A 205 25.40 7.08 -12.46
N ASN A 206 24.68 6.94 -11.35
CA ASN A 206 23.30 7.39 -11.28
C ASN A 206 23.21 8.86 -11.69
N PHE A 207 22.24 9.19 -12.58
CA PHE A 207 22.15 10.52 -13.17
C PHE A 207 21.94 11.61 -12.12
N GLY A 208 22.69 12.71 -12.25
CA GLY A 208 22.43 13.97 -11.58
C GLY A 208 21.65 14.91 -12.50
N ARG A 209 22.25 16.05 -12.86
CA ARG A 209 21.63 17.03 -13.74
C ARG A 209 21.59 16.55 -15.19
N VAL A 210 20.39 16.61 -15.79
CA VAL A 210 20.09 16.10 -17.13
C VAL A 210 19.24 17.10 -17.91
N GLU A 211 19.55 17.28 -19.18
CA GLU A 211 18.63 17.91 -20.13
C GLU A 211 18.03 16.83 -21.04
N VAL A 212 16.73 16.93 -21.30
CA VAL A 212 16.00 16.04 -22.20
C VAL A 212 15.64 16.76 -23.47
N TYR A 213 15.89 16.13 -24.61
CA TYR A 213 15.63 16.63 -25.95
C TYR A 213 14.74 15.66 -26.71
N THR A 214 13.93 16.16 -27.63
CA THR A 214 13.13 15.39 -28.58
C THR A 214 13.54 15.72 -30.00
N ALA A 215 13.46 14.73 -30.91
CA ALA A 215 13.64 14.91 -32.36
C ALA A 215 12.45 14.31 -33.10
N THR A 216 12.07 14.90 -34.23
CA THR A 216 10.97 14.46 -35.09
C THR A 216 11.45 13.94 -36.45
N ASP A 217 12.62 14.38 -36.91
CA ASP A 217 13.20 13.91 -38.17
C ASP A 217 13.91 12.55 -38.01
N ILE A 218 13.86 11.72 -39.05
CA ILE A 218 14.48 10.38 -39.07
C ILE A 218 16.01 10.44 -38.93
N GLY A 219 16.61 11.56 -39.37
CA GLY A 219 18.04 11.79 -39.26
C GLY A 219 18.50 12.23 -37.88
N HIS A 220 17.58 12.50 -36.97
CA HIS A 220 17.83 12.99 -35.60
C HIS A 220 18.74 14.22 -35.58
N THR A 221 18.43 15.19 -36.44
CA THR A 221 19.19 16.43 -36.58
C THR A 221 18.48 17.64 -35.99
N ASP A 222 17.16 17.54 -35.74
CA ASP A 222 16.27 18.61 -35.29
C ASP A 222 16.04 18.60 -33.76
N TRP A 223 17.05 18.26 -32.96
CA TRP A 223 16.94 18.17 -31.51
C TRP A 223 16.42 19.46 -30.89
N VAL A 224 15.27 19.39 -30.21
CA VAL A 224 14.67 20.48 -29.44
C VAL A 224 14.69 20.12 -27.96
N LYS A 225 15.22 21.04 -27.13
CA LYS A 225 15.22 20.87 -25.69
C LYS A 225 13.79 20.87 -25.17
N TYR A 226 13.43 19.80 -24.45
CA TYR A 226 12.16 19.68 -23.78
C TYR A 226 12.21 20.24 -22.35
N GLY A 227 13.20 19.83 -21.54
CA GLY A 227 13.29 20.24 -20.14
C GLY A 227 14.62 19.92 -19.49
N GLU A 228 14.76 20.37 -18.24
CA GLU A 228 15.89 20.09 -17.35
C GLU A 228 15.39 19.35 -16.12
N TYR A 229 16.18 18.38 -15.66
CA TYR A 229 15.88 17.53 -14.50
C TYR A 229 17.15 17.37 -13.67
N ASP A 230 16.99 17.20 -12.37
CA ASP A 230 18.07 16.76 -11.49
C ASP A 230 17.65 15.50 -10.74
N PHE A 231 18.19 14.35 -11.14
CA PHE A 231 17.97 13.06 -10.49
C PHE A 231 18.94 12.82 -9.33
N ARG A 232 19.88 13.77 -9.08
CA ARG A 232 20.72 13.90 -7.88
C ARG A 232 21.63 12.71 -7.58
N GLY A 233 21.88 11.86 -8.55
CA GLY A 233 22.69 10.66 -8.36
C GLY A 233 22.11 9.65 -7.39
N GLN A 234 20.81 9.73 -7.10
CA GLN A 234 20.14 8.81 -6.17
C GLN A 234 19.95 7.44 -6.83
N ASP A 235 20.02 6.40 -5.99
CA ASP A 235 19.76 5.03 -6.42
C ASP A 235 18.28 4.73 -6.35
N MET A 236 17.53 5.28 -7.31
CA MET A 236 16.09 5.09 -7.45
C MET A 236 15.65 5.36 -8.88
N ALA A 237 14.62 4.64 -9.34
CA ALA A 237 13.99 4.93 -10.61
C ALA A 237 13.46 6.38 -10.62
N SER A 238 13.58 7.05 -11.77
CA SER A 238 13.12 8.43 -11.96
C SER A 238 12.28 8.52 -13.23
N ARG A 239 11.19 9.31 -13.21
CA ARG A 239 10.29 9.47 -14.33
C ARG A 239 10.40 10.86 -14.94
N VAL A 240 10.49 10.94 -16.27
CA VAL A 240 10.28 12.17 -17.05
C VAL A 240 8.86 12.10 -17.60
N LEU A 241 7.97 12.95 -17.11
CA LEU A 241 6.60 13.07 -17.58
C LEU A 241 6.51 14.20 -18.59
N PHE A 242 6.00 13.93 -19.77
CA PHE A 242 5.74 14.97 -20.76
C PHE A 242 4.41 15.69 -20.46
N ASP A 243 4.36 16.99 -20.68
CA ASP A 243 3.18 17.84 -20.49
C ASP A 243 2.03 17.50 -21.47
N GLU A 244 2.39 16.90 -22.59
CA GLU A 244 1.48 16.38 -23.62
C GLU A 244 2.13 15.18 -24.33
N THR A 245 1.36 14.33 -24.97
CA THR A 245 1.87 13.24 -25.80
C THR A 245 2.84 13.78 -26.84
N LYS A 246 4.10 13.39 -26.80
CA LYS A 246 5.11 13.78 -27.79
C LYS A 246 5.10 12.80 -28.95
N ARG A 247 5.14 13.34 -30.17
CA ARG A 247 5.34 12.56 -31.42
C ARG A 247 6.78 12.74 -31.85
N VAL A 248 7.56 11.68 -31.75
CA VAL A 248 9.02 11.74 -31.89
C VAL A 248 9.55 10.61 -32.77
N SER A 249 10.76 10.81 -33.31
CA SER A 249 11.64 9.78 -33.84
C SER A 249 12.83 9.49 -32.91
N GLY A 250 13.11 10.41 -31.95
CA GLY A 250 14.19 10.24 -30.99
C GLY A 250 14.01 11.04 -29.71
N ILE A 251 14.56 10.51 -28.63
CA ILE A 251 14.71 11.18 -27.32
C ILE A 251 16.17 11.11 -26.91
N LYS A 252 16.71 12.24 -26.45
CA LYS A 252 18.10 12.32 -26.01
C LYS A 252 18.20 12.88 -24.59
N PHE A 253 19.00 12.21 -23.80
CA PHE A 253 19.43 12.66 -22.47
C PHE A 253 20.86 13.20 -22.56
N MET A 254 21.03 14.46 -22.19
CA MET A 254 22.34 15.08 -22.02
C MET A 254 22.64 15.12 -20.53
N VAL A 255 23.48 14.23 -20.05
CA VAL A 255 23.81 14.07 -18.64
C VAL A 255 25.02 14.93 -18.30
N TYR A 256 24.82 15.93 -17.43
CA TYR A 256 25.85 16.90 -17.02
C TYR A 256 26.57 16.53 -15.73
N SER A 257 25.97 15.65 -14.92
CA SER A 257 26.58 15.12 -13.69
C SER A 257 26.01 13.74 -13.36
N GLY A 258 26.78 12.95 -12.63
CA GLY A 258 26.35 11.65 -12.14
C GLY A 258 27.15 11.24 -10.91
N TYR A 259 26.60 10.30 -10.15
CA TYR A 259 27.22 9.85 -8.90
C TYR A 259 28.64 9.35 -9.12
N ASN A 260 29.57 9.81 -8.28
CA ASN A 260 31.01 9.57 -8.39
C ASN A 260 31.64 9.95 -9.74
N ASN A 261 31.05 10.94 -10.45
CA ASN A 261 31.51 11.40 -11.77
C ASN A 261 31.47 10.35 -12.89
N PHE A 262 30.53 9.43 -12.83
CA PHE A 262 30.22 8.46 -13.90
C PHE A 262 28.80 8.71 -14.42
N VAL A 263 28.44 7.98 -15.50
CA VAL A 263 27.09 7.90 -16.04
C VAL A 263 26.72 6.44 -16.23
N SER A 264 25.60 6.00 -15.68
CA SER A 264 25.08 4.62 -15.86
C SER A 264 23.56 4.61 -15.97
N CYS A 265 23.03 3.62 -16.65
CA CYS A 265 21.61 3.37 -16.80
C CYS A 265 21.41 1.86 -16.83
N ASP A 266 20.58 1.33 -15.94
CA ASP A 266 20.22 -0.10 -15.96
C ASP A 266 19.28 -0.34 -17.13
N GLU A 267 18.14 0.38 -17.14
CA GLU A 267 17.17 0.32 -18.23
C GLU A 267 16.52 1.70 -18.42
N MET A 268 16.15 2.02 -19.66
CA MET A 268 15.40 3.21 -20.04
C MET A 268 14.14 2.78 -20.74
N GLU A 269 13.02 2.90 -20.08
CA GLU A 269 11.72 2.49 -20.59
C GLU A 269 10.91 3.68 -21.04
N PHE A 270 10.23 3.54 -22.18
CA PHE A 270 9.41 4.58 -22.80
C PHE A 270 7.96 4.09 -22.86
N PHE A 271 7.01 4.95 -22.53
CA PHE A 271 5.61 4.56 -22.42
C PHE A 271 4.68 5.56 -23.09
N ARG A 272 3.59 5.03 -23.58
CA ARG A 272 2.42 5.78 -24.00
C ARG A 272 1.22 5.35 -23.15
N TYR A 273 0.39 6.32 -22.73
CA TYR A 273 -0.85 6.01 -22.02
C TYR A 273 -1.78 5.18 -22.88
N ASN A 274 -2.34 4.14 -22.29
CA ASN A 274 -3.41 3.40 -22.93
C ASN A 274 -4.73 4.18 -22.79
N LYS A 275 -5.11 4.89 -23.85
CA LYS A 275 -6.31 5.76 -23.89
C LYS A 275 -7.61 4.99 -24.17
N GLU A 276 -7.55 3.68 -24.41
CA GLU A 276 -8.73 2.88 -24.79
C GLU A 276 -9.63 2.48 -23.60
N SER A 277 -9.37 3.02 -22.40
CA SER A 277 -10.16 2.73 -21.20
C SER A 277 -11.50 3.45 -21.22
N SER A 278 -12.55 2.75 -21.63
CA SER A 278 -13.93 3.20 -21.47
C SER A 278 -14.39 3.33 -20.00
N VAL A 279 -13.59 2.81 -19.05
CA VAL A 279 -13.92 2.83 -17.62
C VAL A 279 -13.81 4.24 -17.05
N ASN A 280 -12.78 5.01 -17.42
CA ASN A 280 -12.61 6.38 -16.91
C ASN A 280 -13.82 7.28 -17.25
N ASP A 281 -14.34 7.17 -18.47
CA ASP A 281 -15.52 7.93 -18.90
C ASP A 281 -16.79 7.53 -18.12
N GLN A 282 -16.90 6.25 -17.75
CA GLN A 282 -17.99 5.77 -16.91
C GLN A 282 -17.85 6.27 -15.47
N LEU A 283 -16.63 6.25 -14.92
CA LEU A 283 -16.35 6.76 -13.57
C LEU A 283 -16.72 8.25 -13.45
N LEU A 284 -16.36 9.07 -14.42
CA LEU A 284 -16.65 10.51 -14.43
C LEU A 284 -18.15 10.86 -14.54
N LYS A 285 -19.02 9.91 -14.94
CA LYS A 285 -20.47 10.09 -14.85
C LYS A 285 -20.99 10.00 -13.41
N VAL A 286 -20.30 9.25 -12.55
CA VAL A 286 -20.72 8.96 -11.19
C VAL A 286 -19.89 9.72 -10.15
N PHE A 287 -18.58 9.82 -10.36
CA PHE A 287 -17.66 10.46 -9.42
C PHE A 287 -17.21 11.84 -9.90
N THR A 288 -16.85 12.71 -8.95
CA THR A 288 -16.38 14.07 -9.23
C THR A 288 -15.04 14.12 -9.96
N ASP A 289 -14.20 13.11 -9.74
CA ASP A 289 -12.92 12.90 -10.43
C ASP A 289 -12.54 11.41 -10.43
N LEU A 290 -11.44 11.06 -11.08
CA LEU A 290 -10.95 9.69 -11.20
C LEU A 290 -10.41 9.09 -9.90
N SER A 291 -10.28 9.87 -8.81
CA SER A 291 -9.96 9.32 -7.48
C SER A 291 -11.14 8.58 -6.85
N CYS A 292 -12.34 8.73 -7.37
CA CYS A 292 -13.56 8.12 -6.84
C CYS A 292 -13.76 8.42 -5.34
N THR A 293 -13.40 9.62 -4.89
CA THR A 293 -13.52 10.02 -3.47
C THR A 293 -14.87 10.65 -3.13
N ALA A 294 -15.58 11.18 -4.12
CA ALA A 294 -16.87 11.83 -3.95
C ALA A 294 -17.76 11.60 -5.17
N LEU A 295 -19.07 11.58 -4.96
CA LEU A 295 -20.08 11.42 -6.01
C LEU A 295 -20.46 12.77 -6.64
N ASN A 296 -20.84 12.75 -7.89
CA ASN A 296 -21.45 13.88 -8.58
C ASN A 296 -22.80 14.23 -7.92
N GLU A 297 -23.17 15.52 -7.95
CA GLU A 297 -24.46 15.96 -7.48
C GLU A 297 -25.59 15.34 -8.32
N GLY A 298 -26.60 14.80 -7.64
CA GLY A 298 -27.78 14.21 -8.28
C GLY A 298 -27.56 12.83 -8.90
N VAL A 299 -26.42 12.18 -8.68
CA VAL A 299 -26.24 10.78 -9.12
C VAL A 299 -27.29 9.89 -8.44
N THR A 300 -27.83 8.92 -9.21
CA THR A 300 -28.82 7.96 -8.72
C THR A 300 -28.22 6.56 -8.64
N GLU A 301 -28.87 5.69 -7.84
CA GLU A 301 -28.46 4.29 -7.71
C GLU A 301 -28.48 3.54 -9.05
N ASP A 302 -29.44 3.86 -9.93
CA ASP A 302 -29.52 3.26 -11.27
C ASP A 302 -28.26 3.58 -12.10
N VAL A 303 -27.79 4.83 -12.09
CA VAL A 303 -26.57 5.24 -12.79
C VAL A 303 -25.32 4.60 -12.16
N ILE A 304 -25.31 4.46 -10.84
CA ILE A 304 -24.22 3.76 -10.14
C ILE A 304 -24.14 2.29 -10.55
N ASN A 305 -25.29 1.63 -10.69
CA ASN A 305 -25.36 0.22 -11.07
C ASN A 305 -24.95 -0.07 -12.53
N GLU A 306 -24.81 0.96 -13.37
CA GLU A 306 -24.21 0.83 -14.71
C GLU A 306 -22.68 0.69 -14.70
N LEU A 307 -22.03 1.03 -13.57
CA LEU A 307 -20.58 0.87 -13.42
C LEU A 307 -20.19 -0.61 -13.34
N PRO A 308 -18.92 -0.95 -13.69
CA PRO A 308 -18.35 -2.24 -13.31
C PRO A 308 -18.51 -2.48 -11.81
N GLY A 309 -18.83 -3.72 -11.43
CA GLY A 309 -19.27 -4.06 -10.08
C GLY A 309 -18.35 -3.57 -8.95
N TYR A 310 -17.03 -3.58 -9.17
CA TYR A 310 -16.05 -3.04 -8.22
C TYR A 310 -16.31 -1.55 -7.91
N PHE A 311 -16.48 -0.71 -8.95
CA PHE A 311 -16.71 0.72 -8.80
C PHE A 311 -18.13 1.04 -8.35
N ALA A 312 -19.12 0.24 -8.77
CA ALA A 312 -20.49 0.34 -8.28
C ALA A 312 -20.53 0.18 -6.74
N ARG A 313 -19.79 -0.78 -6.19
CA ARG A 313 -19.66 -0.93 -4.73
C ARG A 313 -19.08 0.30 -4.05
N LEU A 314 -17.98 0.84 -4.57
CA LEU A 314 -17.38 2.05 -4.01
C LEU A 314 -18.37 3.21 -4.01
N ALA A 315 -19.07 3.39 -5.12
CA ALA A 315 -20.08 4.43 -5.27
C ALA A 315 -21.26 4.22 -4.32
N LEU A 316 -21.80 2.99 -4.19
CA LEU A 316 -22.88 2.66 -3.27
C LEU A 316 -22.47 2.87 -1.81
N ALA A 317 -21.22 2.53 -1.44
CA ALA A 317 -20.73 2.77 -0.08
C ALA A 317 -20.69 4.27 0.27
N LEU A 318 -20.35 5.13 -0.69
CA LEU A 318 -20.42 6.58 -0.53
C LEU A 318 -21.86 7.10 -0.58
N TYR A 319 -22.69 6.58 -1.47
CA TYR A 319 -24.09 6.99 -1.67
C TYR A 319 -24.95 6.71 -0.44
N ASN A 320 -24.79 5.53 0.15
CA ASN A 320 -25.55 5.07 1.32
C ASN A 320 -24.87 5.42 2.66
N ASP A 321 -23.70 6.11 2.63
CA ASP A 321 -22.87 6.40 3.81
C ASP A 321 -22.57 5.15 4.66
N THR A 322 -22.31 4.04 3.99
CA THR A 322 -21.99 2.75 4.63
C THR A 322 -20.50 2.44 4.66
N TYR A 323 -19.65 3.35 4.18
CA TYR A 323 -18.21 3.20 4.28
C TYR A 323 -17.82 3.26 5.76
N ASP A 324 -17.08 2.26 6.24
CA ASP A 324 -16.60 2.27 7.63
C ASP A 324 -15.81 3.56 7.91
N THR A 325 -16.09 4.21 9.03
CA THR A 325 -15.54 5.55 9.34
C THR A 325 -14.02 5.51 9.50
N HIS A 326 -13.46 4.46 10.13
CA HIS A 326 -12.02 4.31 10.31
C HIS A 326 -11.34 4.00 8.98
N GLU A 327 -11.89 3.08 8.20
CA GLU A 327 -11.40 2.77 6.86
C GLU A 327 -11.43 4.02 5.96
N LYS A 328 -12.56 4.72 5.90
CA LYS A 328 -12.75 5.94 5.09
C LYS A 328 -11.73 7.02 5.41
N GLU A 329 -11.40 7.21 6.69
CA GLU A 329 -10.47 8.23 7.18
C GLU A 329 -9.07 8.09 6.56
N PHE A 330 -8.61 6.85 6.34
CA PHE A 330 -7.27 6.57 5.82
C PHE A 330 -7.26 6.18 4.34
N ARG A 331 -8.34 5.62 3.83
CA ARG A 331 -8.44 5.21 2.43
C ARG A 331 -8.74 6.35 1.47
N ILE A 332 -9.50 7.35 1.92
CA ILE A 332 -9.90 8.51 1.12
C ILE A 332 -9.23 9.75 1.69
N ARG A 333 -8.14 10.19 1.08
CA ARG A 333 -7.38 11.33 1.58
C ARG A 333 -6.96 12.29 0.46
N LYS A 334 -6.70 13.54 0.89
CA LYS A 334 -6.09 14.56 0.04
C LYS A 334 -4.66 14.78 0.49
N TYR A 335 -3.70 14.63 -0.41
CA TYR A 335 -2.28 14.74 -0.13
C TYR A 335 -1.72 16.05 -0.66
N ALA A 336 -1.09 16.81 0.21
CA ALA A 336 -0.48 18.09 -0.12
C ALA A 336 0.97 17.89 -0.62
N PRO A 337 1.46 18.81 -1.49
CA PRO A 337 2.86 18.82 -1.86
C PRO A 337 3.74 19.27 -0.68
N TYR A 338 4.95 18.74 -0.65
CA TYR A 338 6.02 19.15 0.25
C TYR A 338 7.20 19.70 -0.55
N SER A 339 7.97 20.57 0.06
CA SER A 339 9.14 21.16 -0.60
C SER A 339 10.26 20.14 -0.77
N ASP A 340 11.14 20.40 -1.72
CA ASP A 340 12.26 19.53 -2.02
C ASP A 340 13.32 19.57 -0.91
N VAL A 341 13.48 18.45 -0.24
CA VAL A 341 14.41 18.30 0.90
C VAL A 341 15.88 18.44 0.52
N VAL A 342 16.24 18.15 -0.74
CA VAL A 342 17.62 18.31 -1.21
C VAL A 342 17.92 19.77 -1.52
N GLU A 343 16.98 20.49 -2.12
CA GLU A 343 17.11 21.94 -2.30
C GLU A 343 17.30 22.66 -0.97
N TRP A 344 16.57 22.23 0.08
CA TRP A 344 16.76 22.76 1.43
C TRP A 344 18.11 22.39 2.02
N ALA A 345 18.56 21.14 1.87
CA ALA A 345 19.88 20.72 2.36
C ALA A 345 21.01 21.54 1.74
N ASP A 346 20.92 21.81 0.44
CA ASP A 346 21.88 22.64 -0.28
C ASP A 346 21.83 24.11 0.17
N LYS A 347 20.64 24.70 0.29
CA LYS A 347 20.45 26.07 0.78
C LYS A 347 20.97 26.27 2.20
N LEU A 348 20.73 25.31 3.07
CA LEU A 348 21.10 25.38 4.49
C LEU A 348 22.51 24.83 4.76
N MET A 349 23.15 24.22 3.77
CA MET A 349 24.42 23.47 3.91
C MET A 349 24.36 22.43 5.05
N THR A 350 23.25 21.76 5.15
CA THR A 350 22.96 20.73 6.18
C THR A 350 22.68 19.39 5.53
N LYS A 351 22.39 18.38 6.37
CA LYS A 351 21.79 17.13 5.91
C LYS A 351 20.33 17.37 5.52
N LYS A 352 19.83 16.58 4.57
CA LYS A 352 18.45 16.69 4.11
C LYS A 352 17.46 16.12 5.13
N TYR A 353 16.29 16.71 5.19
CA TYR A 353 15.15 16.16 5.94
C TYR A 353 14.62 14.89 5.27
N GLY A 354 13.71 14.20 5.93
CA GLY A 354 12.96 13.12 5.32
C GLY A 354 12.01 13.64 4.23
N ASN A 355 11.74 12.81 3.23
CA ASN A 355 10.76 13.09 2.18
C ASN A 355 9.48 12.24 2.37
N LEU A 356 9.32 11.60 3.52
CA LEU A 356 8.20 10.72 3.88
C LEU A 356 7.10 11.50 4.63
N ASP A 357 6.74 12.68 4.11
CA ASP A 357 5.84 13.62 4.79
C ASP A 357 4.36 13.22 4.75
N ASN A 358 3.96 12.35 3.83
CA ASN A 358 2.58 11.97 3.59
C ASN A 358 2.31 10.48 3.91
N PRO A 359 2.19 10.09 5.19
CA PRO A 359 1.78 8.73 5.55
C PRO A 359 0.36 8.45 5.06
N THR A 360 0.11 7.24 4.58
CA THR A 360 -1.25 6.81 4.22
C THR A 360 -2.00 6.19 5.39
N GLY A 361 -1.29 5.59 6.34
CA GLY A 361 -1.88 4.74 7.38
C GLY A 361 -2.33 3.38 6.84
N ILE A 362 -1.81 2.97 5.69
CA ILE A 362 -2.11 1.67 5.06
C ILE A 362 -0.81 0.88 4.93
N SER A 363 -0.83 -0.37 5.34
CA SER A 363 0.24 -1.33 5.17
C SER A 363 -0.11 -2.36 4.10
N VAL A 364 0.92 -2.87 3.43
CA VAL A 364 0.81 -3.86 2.35
C VAL A 364 1.75 -5.03 2.61
N GLU A 365 1.44 -6.17 1.99
CA GLU A 365 2.29 -7.35 2.00
C GLU A 365 3.01 -7.48 0.65
N LYS A 366 4.17 -8.14 0.67
CA LYS A 366 4.88 -8.50 -0.55
C LYS A 366 3.99 -9.35 -1.45
N ASP A 367 4.08 -9.11 -2.76
CA ASP A 367 3.29 -9.76 -3.81
C ASP A 367 1.78 -9.48 -3.75
N GLU A 368 1.33 -8.58 -2.85
CA GLU A 368 -0.05 -8.09 -2.81
C GLU A 368 -0.30 -7.17 -4.01
N GLU A 369 -1.44 -7.39 -4.68
CA GLU A 369 -1.93 -6.49 -5.71
C GLU A 369 -2.87 -5.47 -5.08
N ILE A 370 -2.58 -4.18 -5.28
CA ILE A 370 -3.40 -3.08 -4.78
C ILE A 370 -3.91 -2.19 -5.91
N ILE A 371 -5.06 -1.57 -5.66
CA ILE A 371 -5.64 -0.54 -6.51
C ILE A 371 -5.45 0.82 -5.83
N VAL A 372 -4.99 1.79 -6.61
CA VAL A 372 -4.86 3.18 -6.18
C VAL A 372 -5.55 4.08 -7.20
N LEU A 373 -6.58 4.78 -6.76
CA LEU A 373 -7.36 5.70 -7.58
C LEU A 373 -6.86 7.13 -7.31
N VAL A 374 -6.42 7.82 -8.34
CA VAL A 374 -5.75 9.12 -8.25
C VAL A 374 -6.53 10.16 -9.04
N GLY A 375 -6.81 11.28 -8.41
CA GLY A 375 -7.43 12.43 -9.05
C GLY A 375 -6.49 13.17 -9.99
N ASP A 376 -6.86 14.41 -10.33
CA ASP A 376 -6.00 15.27 -11.14
C ASP A 376 -4.70 15.59 -10.39
N THR A 377 -3.57 15.28 -10.99
CA THR A 377 -2.23 15.59 -10.47
C THR A 377 -1.74 16.98 -10.88
N TYR A 378 -2.50 17.69 -11.69
CA TYR A 378 -2.13 19.02 -12.23
C TYR A 378 -0.77 19.02 -12.96
N GLY A 379 -0.41 17.87 -13.56
CA GLY A 379 0.89 17.66 -14.21
C GLY A 379 2.06 17.44 -13.25
N GLN A 380 1.80 17.30 -11.94
CA GLN A 380 2.82 16.98 -10.95
C GLN A 380 3.09 15.47 -10.91
N GLN A 381 4.31 15.11 -10.54
CA GLN A 381 4.69 13.71 -10.34
C GLN A 381 4.34 13.27 -8.93
N LEU A 382 3.63 12.15 -8.83
CA LEU A 382 3.34 11.47 -7.58
C LEU A 382 3.82 10.03 -7.67
N SER A 383 4.21 9.49 -6.51
CA SER A 383 4.48 8.06 -6.38
C SER A 383 4.06 7.57 -4.99
N LEU A 384 3.91 6.27 -4.86
CA LEU A 384 3.90 5.60 -3.57
C LEU A 384 5.30 5.06 -3.28
N GLN A 385 5.69 5.11 -2.02
CA GLN A 385 6.86 4.41 -1.51
C GLN A 385 6.44 3.50 -0.36
N VAL A 386 6.92 2.25 -0.39
CA VAL A 386 6.85 1.35 0.75
C VAL A 386 8.00 1.68 1.69
N ILE A 387 7.74 1.85 2.99
CA ILE A 387 8.83 1.79 3.97
C ILE A 387 9.10 0.32 4.23
N GLY A 388 10.20 -0.18 3.67
CA GLY A 388 10.63 -1.55 3.85
C GLY A 388 11.06 -1.83 5.29
N GLU A 389 10.80 -3.04 5.74
CA GLU A 389 11.17 -3.54 7.05
C GLU A 389 11.99 -4.81 6.88
N THR A 390 13.26 -4.75 7.22
CA THR A 390 14.17 -5.89 7.10
C THR A 390 14.58 -6.35 8.48
N TYR A 391 14.45 -7.65 8.73
CA TYR A 391 15.01 -8.27 9.93
C TYR A 391 16.44 -8.72 9.64
N THR A 392 17.40 -8.29 10.45
CA THR A 392 18.78 -8.75 10.37
C THR A 392 19.10 -9.69 11.52
N ASN A 393 19.83 -10.76 11.21
CA ASN A 393 20.36 -11.73 12.20
C ASN A 393 21.86 -11.53 12.48
N ASP A 394 22.47 -10.46 12.00
CA ASP A 394 23.88 -10.20 12.26
C ASP A 394 24.15 -10.14 13.75
N GLU A 395 25.25 -10.73 14.21
CA GLU A 395 25.53 -10.91 15.64
C GLU A 395 25.64 -9.58 16.39
N GLU A 396 26.05 -8.50 15.69
CA GLU A 396 26.20 -7.16 16.25
C GLU A 396 24.91 -6.33 16.15
N ASP A 397 24.02 -6.65 15.20
CA ASP A 397 22.87 -5.83 14.81
C ASP A 397 21.60 -6.67 14.63
N ARG A 398 21.16 -7.37 15.69
CA ARG A 398 19.92 -8.16 15.65
C ARG A 398 18.70 -7.26 15.78
N GLY A 399 17.75 -7.41 14.87
CA GLY A 399 16.46 -6.74 14.96
C GLY A 399 15.94 -6.22 13.63
N TRP A 400 14.86 -5.47 13.72
CA TRP A 400 14.23 -4.88 12.56
C TRP A 400 14.88 -3.55 12.19
N ILE A 401 15.21 -3.41 10.91
CA ILE A 401 15.67 -2.16 10.31
C ILE A 401 14.51 -1.58 9.50
N VAL A 402 14.18 -0.34 9.78
CA VAL A 402 13.29 0.46 8.93
C VAL A 402 14.11 1.00 7.77
N ASN A 403 13.84 0.50 6.59
CA ASN A 403 14.47 0.98 5.36
C ASN A 403 13.57 2.01 4.67
N SER A 404 13.92 3.29 4.80
CA SER A 404 13.21 4.40 4.14
C SER A 404 13.45 4.50 2.63
N SER A 405 14.26 3.61 2.05
CA SER A 405 14.55 3.55 0.62
C SER A 405 13.86 2.37 -0.08
N GLY A 406 12.66 1.99 0.40
CA GLY A 406 11.87 0.91 -0.20
C GLY A 406 11.36 1.21 -1.61
N SER A 407 10.68 0.24 -2.20
CA SER A 407 10.20 0.27 -3.58
C SER A 407 9.28 1.46 -3.85
N ILE A 408 9.45 2.06 -5.01
CA ILE A 408 8.70 3.22 -5.49
C ILE A 408 7.79 2.80 -6.63
N TYR A 409 6.55 3.30 -6.60
CA TYR A 409 5.52 3.06 -7.61
C TYR A 409 5.00 4.41 -8.10
N PHE A 410 5.24 4.73 -9.38
CA PHE A 410 4.71 5.95 -9.97
C PHE A 410 3.19 5.88 -10.09
N LEU A 411 2.53 7.01 -9.80
CA LEU A 411 1.09 7.16 -9.89
C LEU A 411 0.72 8.03 -11.09
N SER A 412 -0.26 7.57 -11.86
CA SER A 412 -0.91 8.34 -12.91
C SER A 412 -2.33 8.71 -12.51
N PRO A 413 -2.92 9.80 -13.03
CA PRO A 413 -4.33 10.08 -12.82
C PRO A 413 -5.20 8.88 -13.24
N GLY A 414 -6.23 8.57 -12.45
CA GLY A 414 -7.12 7.43 -12.67
C GLY A 414 -6.70 6.17 -11.92
N ILE A 415 -6.87 5.03 -12.54
CA ILE A 415 -6.71 3.72 -11.92
C ILE A 415 -5.26 3.27 -12.04
N ASN A 416 -4.62 2.98 -10.90
CA ASN A 416 -3.30 2.36 -10.83
C ASN A 416 -3.45 0.99 -10.18
N LYS A 417 -3.02 -0.06 -10.86
CA LYS A 417 -2.95 -1.43 -10.37
C LYS A 417 -1.49 -1.77 -10.13
N LEU A 418 -1.12 -2.05 -8.88
CA LEU A 418 0.26 -2.16 -8.46
C LEU A 418 0.48 -3.48 -7.73
N THR A 419 1.55 -4.21 -8.08
CA THR A 419 2.00 -5.38 -7.33
C THR A 419 3.14 -4.98 -6.41
N MET A 420 2.98 -5.23 -5.12
CA MET A 420 3.94 -4.83 -4.10
C MET A 420 5.19 -5.71 -4.12
N LYS A 421 6.37 -5.11 -4.21
CA LYS A 421 7.66 -5.82 -4.22
C LYS A 421 8.14 -6.19 -2.81
N GLU A 422 7.59 -5.54 -1.79
CA GLU A 422 7.96 -5.73 -0.38
C GLU A 422 6.79 -5.41 0.55
N SER A 423 6.85 -5.90 1.79
CA SER A 423 5.89 -5.56 2.84
C SER A 423 6.29 -4.28 3.56
N GLY A 424 5.31 -3.50 4.02
CA GLY A 424 5.54 -2.28 4.81
C GLY A 424 4.40 -1.29 4.72
N GLN A 425 4.58 -0.10 5.29
CA GLN A 425 3.60 0.98 5.19
C GLN A 425 3.83 1.83 3.96
N LEU A 426 2.72 2.31 3.37
CA LEU A 426 2.70 3.16 2.20
C LEU A 426 2.79 4.64 2.58
N PHE A 427 3.62 5.37 1.84
CA PHE A 427 3.71 6.84 1.88
C PHE A 427 3.50 7.40 0.49
N VAL A 428 2.77 8.51 0.39
CA VAL A 428 2.65 9.25 -0.87
C VAL A 428 3.82 10.21 -1.00
N MET A 429 4.60 10.04 -2.04
CA MET A 429 5.73 10.92 -2.39
C MET A 429 5.20 12.00 -3.31
N TYR A 430 5.10 13.22 -2.78
CA TYR A 430 4.65 14.38 -3.54
C TYR A 430 5.53 15.57 -3.20
N THR A 431 6.56 15.77 -4.01
CA THR A 431 7.48 16.89 -3.90
C THR A 431 7.26 17.87 -5.05
N ALA A 432 7.09 19.13 -4.74
CA ALA A 432 6.87 20.18 -5.73
C ALA A 432 7.45 21.51 -5.23
N MET A 433 7.67 22.44 -6.16
CA MET A 433 7.97 23.82 -5.82
C MET A 433 6.69 24.46 -5.23
N LEU A 434 6.75 24.95 -4.00
CA LEU A 434 5.55 25.48 -3.31
C LEU A 434 4.99 26.78 -3.92
N ASN A 435 5.76 27.45 -4.78
CA ASN A 435 5.31 28.60 -5.57
C ASN A 435 4.81 28.21 -6.98
N ASP A 436 4.75 26.93 -7.32
CA ASP A 436 4.13 26.44 -8.55
C ASP A 436 2.60 26.39 -8.36
N ASP A 437 1.84 27.15 -9.11
CA ASP A 437 0.37 27.18 -9.06
C ASP A 437 -0.28 25.81 -9.33
N ARG A 438 0.47 24.87 -9.94
CA ARG A 438 0.05 23.49 -10.17
C ARG A 438 0.28 22.60 -8.95
N ALA A 439 1.07 23.02 -7.97
CA ALA A 439 1.35 22.28 -6.73
C ALA A 439 0.13 22.30 -5.78
N LYS A 440 -0.94 21.63 -6.19
CA LYS A 440 -2.22 21.55 -5.46
C LYS A 440 -2.36 20.21 -4.77
N PRO A 441 -3.09 20.14 -3.64
CA PRO A 441 -3.40 18.85 -3.02
C PRO A 441 -4.18 17.93 -3.95
N VAL A 442 -3.76 16.66 -4.02
CA VAL A 442 -4.32 15.62 -4.90
C VAL A 442 -5.17 14.64 -4.10
N ASN A 443 -6.37 14.32 -4.58
CA ASN A 443 -7.22 13.28 -4.01
C ASN A 443 -6.66 11.90 -4.38
N ILE A 444 -6.53 11.03 -3.40
CA ILE A 444 -6.16 9.61 -3.60
C ILE A 444 -7.12 8.74 -2.78
N HIS A 445 -7.56 7.67 -3.40
CA HIS A 445 -8.35 6.63 -2.77
C HIS A 445 -7.65 5.28 -2.96
N ILE A 446 -7.31 4.62 -1.86
CA ILE A 446 -6.81 3.24 -1.82
C ILE A 446 -7.96 2.37 -1.30
N PRO A 447 -8.79 1.78 -2.17
CA PRO A 447 -10.04 1.14 -1.78
C PRO A 447 -9.86 -0.07 -0.86
N SER A 448 -10.92 -0.46 -0.16
CA SER A 448 -10.96 -1.70 0.63
C SER A 448 -10.65 -2.91 -0.24
N GLY A 449 -9.84 -3.83 0.28
CA GLY A 449 -9.26 -4.94 -0.49
C GLY A 449 -7.84 -4.63 -1.00
N SER A 450 -7.36 -3.37 -0.84
CA SER A 450 -6.00 -2.94 -1.17
C SER A 450 -5.30 -2.53 0.13
N GLY A 451 -4.38 -3.36 0.60
CA GLY A 451 -3.70 -3.16 1.87
C GLY A 451 -4.61 -3.20 3.10
N LYS A 452 -4.02 -3.06 4.26
CA LYS A 452 -4.70 -3.04 5.57
C LYS A 452 -4.57 -1.66 6.20
N VAL A 453 -5.68 -1.09 6.68
CA VAL A 453 -5.64 0.16 7.44
C VAL A 453 -5.05 -0.11 8.83
N THR A 454 -3.92 0.51 9.10
CA THR A 454 -3.31 0.57 10.45
C THR A 454 -3.55 1.91 11.11
N GLY A 455 -3.86 2.93 10.31
CA GLY A 455 -4.03 4.31 10.77
C GLY A 455 -2.71 5.00 11.15
N PHE A 456 -2.81 6.27 11.44
CA PHE A 456 -1.74 7.07 12.04
C PHE A 456 -2.36 8.27 12.78
N PHE A 457 -1.61 8.85 13.72
CA PHE A 457 -2.02 10.09 14.37
C PHE A 457 -1.45 11.30 13.64
N ASP A 458 -2.28 12.28 13.36
CA ASP A 458 -1.92 13.57 12.79
C ASP A 458 -2.37 14.70 13.72
N LEU A 459 -1.43 15.45 14.25
CA LEU A 459 -1.74 16.54 15.18
C LEU A 459 -2.69 17.58 14.56
N LYS A 460 -2.60 17.81 13.24
CA LYS A 460 -3.45 18.76 12.53
C LYS A 460 -4.93 18.32 12.48
N ASP A 461 -5.15 17.02 12.28
CA ASP A 461 -6.51 16.47 12.10
C ASP A 461 -7.11 15.98 13.42
N HIS A 462 -6.35 15.28 14.25
CA HIS A 462 -6.85 14.51 15.40
C HIS A 462 -6.85 15.26 16.73
N LYS A 463 -5.91 16.16 16.97
CA LYS A 463 -5.86 17.20 18.02
C LYS A 463 -5.99 16.76 19.49
N THR A 464 -6.24 15.49 19.80
CA THR A 464 -6.48 15.03 21.17
C THR A 464 -5.75 13.73 21.51
N ASP A 465 -5.34 13.60 22.77
CA ASP A 465 -4.77 12.35 23.29
C ASP A 465 -5.77 11.19 23.24
N GLN A 466 -7.07 11.48 23.40
CA GLN A 466 -8.11 10.46 23.29
C GLN A 466 -8.17 9.85 21.88
N LYS A 467 -8.12 10.69 20.83
CA LYS A 467 -8.10 10.19 19.44
C LYS A 467 -6.81 9.42 19.14
N TYR A 468 -5.68 9.90 19.67
CA TYR A 468 -4.41 9.15 19.59
C TYR A 468 -4.54 7.75 20.20
N ALA A 469 -5.05 7.64 21.43
CA ALA A 469 -5.23 6.36 22.11
C ALA A 469 -6.13 5.41 21.32
N GLN A 470 -7.23 5.92 20.74
CA GLN A 470 -8.13 5.15 19.88
C GLN A 470 -7.41 4.61 18.62
N LEU A 471 -6.67 5.47 17.91
CA LEU A 471 -5.94 5.10 16.72
C LEU A 471 -4.81 4.09 17.03
N LEU A 472 -4.06 4.33 18.10
CA LEU A 472 -3.01 3.41 18.53
C LEU A 472 -3.57 2.04 18.96
N ALA A 473 -4.72 2.00 19.63
CA ALA A 473 -5.39 0.75 19.99
C ALA A 473 -5.85 -0.04 18.75
N ALA A 474 -6.33 0.65 17.70
CA ALA A 474 -6.76 0.04 16.44
C ALA A 474 -5.59 -0.36 15.53
N ALA A 475 -4.38 0.18 15.74
CA ALA A 475 -3.22 -0.08 14.89
C ALA A 475 -2.87 -1.57 14.86
N ASN A 476 -2.69 -2.12 13.68
CA ASN A 476 -2.40 -3.54 13.44
C ASN A 476 -1.03 -3.79 12.80
N HIS A 477 -0.25 -2.73 12.58
CA HIS A 477 1.08 -2.81 12.02
C HIS A 477 2.15 -2.67 13.12
N LYS A 478 3.33 -3.20 12.89
CA LYS A 478 4.48 -3.17 13.81
C LYS A 478 4.92 -1.76 14.18
N TYR A 479 4.85 -0.82 13.23
CA TYR A 479 5.16 0.58 13.43
C TYR A 479 3.90 1.43 13.32
N PHE A 480 3.86 2.50 14.11
CA PHE A 480 2.79 3.49 14.11
C PHE A 480 3.37 4.89 13.88
N CYS A 481 2.74 5.64 12.97
CA CYS A 481 3.18 6.98 12.64
C CYS A 481 2.44 8.01 13.51
N VAL A 482 3.19 8.97 14.05
CA VAL A 482 2.66 10.16 14.73
C VAL A 482 3.23 11.39 14.05
N ARG A 483 2.40 12.13 13.33
CA ARG A 483 2.79 13.33 12.61
C ARG A 483 2.46 14.58 13.42
N GLY A 484 3.49 15.37 13.77
CA GLY A 484 3.38 16.72 14.31
C GLY A 484 3.31 17.77 13.21
N ASN A 485 3.71 18.99 13.52
CA ASN A 485 3.80 20.08 12.54
C ASN A 485 5.17 20.16 11.86
N LYS A 486 6.24 19.73 12.55
CA LYS A 486 7.64 19.81 12.11
C LYS A 486 8.42 18.51 12.27
N ILE A 487 7.89 17.56 13.05
CA ILE A 487 8.49 16.24 13.27
C ILE A 487 7.48 15.13 13.05
N MET A 488 7.96 13.99 12.60
CA MET A 488 7.17 12.78 12.44
C MET A 488 7.86 11.61 13.14
N PHE A 489 7.15 10.94 14.05
CA PHE A 489 7.61 9.71 14.69
C PHE A 489 7.08 8.49 13.92
N TYR A 490 7.98 7.57 13.58
CA TYR A 490 7.66 6.26 13.07
C TYR A 490 8.20 5.22 14.05
N PHE A 491 7.40 4.96 15.10
CA PHE A 491 7.83 4.22 16.27
C PHE A 491 7.11 2.89 16.38
N HIS A 492 7.77 1.96 17.05
CA HIS A 492 7.25 0.62 17.27
C HIS A 492 5.93 0.68 18.07
N THR A 493 4.85 0.12 17.49
CA THR A 493 3.48 0.19 18.03
C THR A 493 3.38 -0.31 19.46
N GLU A 494 3.98 -1.47 19.77
CA GLU A 494 3.94 -2.05 21.13
C GLU A 494 4.70 -1.20 22.16
N LYS A 495 5.73 -0.48 21.73
CA LYS A 495 6.44 0.45 22.64
C LYS A 495 5.59 1.69 22.91
N LEU A 496 4.93 2.24 21.90
CA LEU A 496 3.98 3.33 22.11
C LEU A 496 2.84 2.90 23.05
N ARG A 497 2.28 1.70 22.87
CA ARG A 497 1.27 1.12 23.76
C ARG A 497 1.76 0.95 25.19
N SER A 498 3.02 0.59 25.37
CA SER A 498 3.60 0.34 26.70
C SER A 498 3.98 1.61 27.45
N PHE A 499 4.51 2.63 26.76
CA PHE A 499 5.11 3.79 27.41
C PHE A 499 4.28 5.07 27.30
N VAL A 500 3.52 5.24 26.21
CA VAL A 500 2.72 6.44 25.95
C VAL A 500 1.36 6.08 25.35
N PRO A 501 0.57 5.20 26.00
CA PRO A 501 -0.66 4.66 25.43
C PRO A 501 -1.75 5.72 25.20
N ASP A 502 -1.74 6.82 25.93
CA ASP A 502 -2.84 7.77 26.05
C ASP A 502 -2.41 9.24 26.14
N ARG A 503 -1.15 9.57 25.87
CA ARG A 503 -0.62 10.93 26.06
C ARG A 503 0.52 11.27 25.11
N ILE A 504 0.20 11.61 23.87
CA ILE A 504 1.19 11.95 22.85
C ILE A 504 1.37 13.47 22.67
N LEU A 505 0.35 14.26 22.98
CA LEU A 505 0.35 15.69 22.65
C LEU A 505 1.51 16.45 23.30
N SER A 506 1.82 16.16 24.55
CA SER A 506 2.94 16.83 25.23
C SER A 506 4.28 16.53 24.58
N ALA A 507 4.47 15.30 24.09
CA ALA A 507 5.71 14.89 23.43
C ALA A 507 5.82 15.49 22.04
N ILE A 508 4.77 15.36 21.21
CA ILE A 508 4.83 15.82 19.82
C ILE A 508 4.94 17.36 19.75
N ASN A 509 4.23 18.10 20.61
CA ASN A 509 4.33 19.56 20.69
C ASN A 509 5.72 20.01 21.13
N LEU A 510 6.32 19.35 22.15
CA LEU A 510 7.67 19.68 22.58
C LEU A 510 8.70 19.48 21.46
N TRP A 511 8.58 18.40 20.70
CA TRP A 511 9.49 18.16 19.58
C TRP A 511 9.25 19.10 18.40
N ASP A 512 8.00 19.47 18.13
CA ASP A 512 7.70 20.53 17.16
C ASP A 512 8.34 21.87 17.57
N ASP A 513 8.28 22.22 18.88
CA ASP A 513 8.94 23.41 19.41
C ASP A 513 10.47 23.35 19.28
N ILE A 514 11.09 22.20 19.58
CA ILE A 514 12.55 21.99 19.44
C ILE A 514 12.98 22.20 17.99
N VAL A 515 12.29 21.56 17.03
CA VAL A 515 12.57 21.73 15.60
C VAL A 515 12.31 23.18 15.16
N GLY A 516 11.28 23.84 15.71
CA GLY A 516 11.00 25.24 15.49
C GLY A 516 12.15 26.15 15.94
N TRP A 517 12.70 25.94 17.12
CA TRP A 517 13.85 26.68 17.62
C TRP A 517 15.11 26.44 16.80
N GLU A 518 15.34 25.22 16.31
CA GLU A 518 16.45 24.93 15.38
C GLU A 518 16.29 25.70 14.07
N GLN A 519 15.08 25.73 13.50
CA GLN A 519 14.78 26.48 12.28
C GLN A 519 14.92 28.00 12.47
N GLU A 520 14.51 28.53 13.63
CA GLU A 520 14.71 29.92 14.00
C GLU A 520 16.21 30.27 14.09
N LEU A 521 16.99 29.43 14.78
CA LEU A 521 18.44 29.61 14.88
C LEU A 521 19.15 29.57 13.53
N MET A 522 18.65 28.79 12.58
CA MET A 522 19.16 28.74 11.20
C MET A 522 18.65 29.90 10.33
N GLY A 523 17.75 30.75 10.84
CA GLY A 523 17.16 31.86 10.11
C GLY A 523 16.17 31.44 9.02
N ILE A 524 15.64 30.22 9.05
CA ILE A 524 14.73 29.71 8.01
C ILE A 524 13.44 30.51 7.99
N GLU A 525 12.86 30.80 9.16
CA GLU A 525 11.60 31.54 9.30
C GLU A 525 11.75 32.99 8.79
N ASP A 526 12.94 33.59 8.94
CA ASP A 526 13.21 34.97 8.52
C ASP A 526 13.44 35.08 7.00
N VAL A 527 14.15 34.10 6.41
CA VAL A 527 14.60 34.17 5.02
C VAL A 527 13.60 33.47 4.08
N TRP A 528 12.98 32.38 4.52
CA TRP A 528 12.07 31.56 3.70
C TRP A 528 10.77 31.22 4.44
N PRO A 529 10.00 32.20 4.90
CA PRO A 529 8.80 31.96 5.69
C PRO A 529 7.83 31.08 4.90
N SER A 530 7.32 30.04 5.54
CA SER A 530 6.31 29.13 5.00
C SER A 530 6.72 28.32 3.75
N GLN A 531 8.00 28.33 3.35
CA GLN A 531 8.46 27.55 2.20
C GLN A 531 8.94 26.16 2.58
N MET A 532 9.51 26.00 3.78
CA MET A 532 9.92 24.69 4.29
C MET A 532 8.81 24.09 5.12
N ASN A 533 8.16 23.06 4.59
CA ASN A 533 7.03 22.37 5.24
C ASN A 533 7.30 20.88 5.52
N ASN A 534 8.53 20.43 5.34
CA ASN A 534 8.94 19.05 5.58
C ASN A 534 9.08 18.74 7.08
N HIS A 535 8.97 17.46 7.42
CA HIS A 535 9.14 16.97 8.77
C HIS A 535 10.52 16.33 8.96
N ILE A 536 11.07 16.47 10.16
CA ILE A 536 12.15 15.57 10.59
C ILE A 536 11.55 14.21 10.81
N PHE A 537 12.10 13.17 10.16
CA PHE A 537 11.62 11.80 10.30
C PHE A 537 12.40 11.08 11.40
N ALA A 538 11.71 10.76 12.49
CA ALA A 538 12.29 10.08 13.66
C ALA A 538 11.80 8.63 13.72
N ILE A 539 12.73 7.69 13.82
CA ILE A 539 12.46 6.24 13.89
C ILE A 539 12.91 5.64 15.21
N SER A 540 12.35 4.49 15.59
CA SER A 540 12.79 3.69 16.73
C SER A 540 13.26 2.31 16.28
N PRO A 541 14.52 2.14 15.87
CA PRO A 541 15.10 0.83 15.58
C PRO A 541 15.24 -0.01 16.83
N GLU A 542 15.31 -1.33 16.68
CA GLU A 542 15.42 -2.26 17.83
C GLU A 542 16.83 -2.35 18.40
N TYR A 543 17.85 -1.88 17.67
CA TYR A 543 19.24 -1.97 18.09
C TYR A 543 20.06 -0.74 17.66
N GLY A 544 21.28 -0.64 18.16
CA GLY A 544 22.24 0.43 17.87
C GLY A 544 22.23 1.54 18.91
N TYR A 545 22.77 2.69 18.56
CA TYR A 545 22.80 3.90 19.39
C TYR A 545 21.89 4.96 18.78
N MET A 546 21.68 6.08 19.48
CA MET A 546 21.09 7.26 18.87
C MET A 546 22.01 7.76 17.73
N TRP A 547 21.42 7.96 16.55
CA TRP A 547 22.16 8.40 15.38
C TRP A 547 21.27 9.21 14.44
N ALA A 548 21.90 9.96 13.55
CA ALA A 548 21.23 10.69 12.49
C ALA A 548 21.89 10.39 11.14
N SER A 549 21.12 10.30 10.11
CA SER A 549 21.54 10.22 8.72
C SER A 549 20.85 11.32 7.90
N ASP A 550 21.10 11.35 6.60
CA ASP A 550 20.62 12.41 5.71
C ASP A 550 19.11 12.69 5.76
N TYR A 551 18.30 11.73 6.16
CA TYR A 551 16.85 11.85 6.08
C TYR A 551 16.11 11.41 7.35
N ARG A 552 16.82 11.00 8.41
CA ARG A 552 16.17 10.52 9.64
C ARG A 552 17.06 10.68 10.87
N VAL A 553 16.40 10.73 12.01
CA VAL A 553 17.02 10.53 13.32
C VAL A 553 16.51 9.24 13.94
N ALA A 554 17.37 8.52 14.65
CA ALA A 554 17.05 7.25 15.24
C ALA A 554 17.19 7.32 16.76
N PHE A 555 16.20 6.84 17.47
CA PHE A 555 16.16 6.73 18.91
C PHE A 555 16.00 5.25 19.27
N VAL A 556 17.12 4.61 19.60
CA VAL A 556 17.07 3.23 20.08
C VAL A 556 16.47 3.22 21.47
N TYR A 557 15.51 2.36 21.67
CA TYR A 557 14.96 2.15 22.99
C TYR A 557 15.65 0.96 23.67
N THR A 558 16.07 1.20 24.88
CA THR A 558 16.62 0.16 25.76
C THR A 558 15.51 -0.47 26.59
#